data_70c0667aeb732ab402bd73d89da20d6d
#
_entry.id   70c0667aeb732ab402bd73d89da20d6d
#
_cell.length_a   1.000
_cell.length_b   1.000
_cell.length_c   1.000
_cell.angle_alpha   90.00
_cell.angle_beta   90.00
_cell.angle_gamma   90.00
#
_symmetry.space_group_name_H-M   'P 1'
#
loop_
_entity.id
_entity.type
_entity.pdbx_description
1 polymer ?
#
loop_
_entity_poly.entity_id
_entity_poly.type
_entity_poly.pdbx_seq_one_letter_code
_entity_poly.pdbx_strand_id
1 'polypeptide(L)'
;MGYFQPMVIYRDPNEDRKNSIIRYINNRIGSQGKKNFLCFVTGQTGSGKSYSAISMAEMYAKMSGIEFNPEYHVISSLKELLRLITEPEETRKIRFGSVLVFDEPQVEGNSSDWQSDVNKALAQLISTFRNQRLVIFFACPYKEMVAKQTRILFHAEFRVEGYDLKTKLTKIKPRFLEWNPKSQQFYYKRLIVQYKSHDKTAMNVTKLHNWHVPLASQELLEVYEAKKKKFTDDLNKKLLTQIIMKEKRDEGTDKSHELFMVEELFDKFGEDYRAILTEMPHLTPYTLERYLYYIKKSRGMIKKRSKG
;
A
#
# COMPACT_ATOMS: atom_id res chain seq x y z
N MET A 1 36.50 -2.16 1.03
CA MET A 1 35.13 -2.16 0.43
C MET A 1 34.78 -3.58 0.05
N GLY A 2 34.09 -4.31 0.92
CA GLY A 2 33.64 -5.67 0.64
C GLY A 2 32.47 -5.63 -0.33
N TYR A 3 32.66 -6.08 -1.53
CA TYR A 3 31.58 -6.27 -2.50
C TYR A 3 30.71 -7.43 -2.02
N PHE A 4 29.56 -7.11 -1.38
CA PHE A 4 28.55 -8.10 -1.13
C PHE A 4 27.90 -8.44 -2.47
N GLN A 5 28.37 -9.49 -3.12
CA GLN A 5 27.73 -10.05 -4.31
C GLN A 5 26.89 -11.23 -3.86
N PRO A 6 25.56 -11.12 -3.97
CA PRO A 6 24.72 -12.27 -3.71
C PRO A 6 25.07 -13.38 -4.72
N MET A 7 25.58 -14.48 -4.24
CA MET A 7 26.00 -15.61 -5.06
C MET A 7 25.08 -16.80 -4.80
N VAL A 8 24.53 -17.36 -5.85
CA VAL A 8 23.75 -18.60 -5.79
C VAL A 8 24.51 -19.69 -6.53
N ILE A 9 24.73 -20.81 -5.88
CA ILE A 9 25.42 -21.96 -6.45
C ILE A 9 24.39 -23.00 -6.88
N TYR A 10 24.42 -23.39 -8.13
CA TYR A 10 23.54 -24.43 -8.70
C TYR A 10 24.21 -25.78 -8.78
N ARG A 11 23.40 -26.80 -8.58
CA ARG A 11 23.78 -28.19 -8.86
C ARG A 11 23.36 -28.66 -10.25
N ASP A 12 22.25 -28.13 -10.77
CA ASP A 12 21.73 -28.41 -12.12
C ASP A 12 21.45 -27.08 -12.89
N PRO A 13 22.04 -26.91 -14.11
CA PRO A 13 21.92 -25.69 -14.90
C PRO A 13 20.50 -25.42 -15.43
N ASN A 14 19.68 -26.44 -15.64
CA ASN A 14 18.40 -26.29 -16.34
C ASN A 14 17.22 -26.01 -15.40
N GLU A 15 17.15 -26.67 -14.24
CA GLU A 15 16.07 -26.44 -13.27
C GLU A 15 16.34 -25.23 -12.36
N ASP A 16 17.58 -25.00 -12.01
CA ASP A 16 17.95 -24.06 -10.96
C ASP A 16 18.03 -22.59 -11.40
N ARG A 17 18.20 -22.33 -12.68
CA ARG A 17 18.21 -20.93 -13.20
C ARG A 17 16.89 -20.21 -12.96
N LYS A 18 15.77 -20.92 -13.08
CA LYS A 18 14.43 -20.36 -12.90
C LYS A 18 14.19 -19.91 -11.46
N ASN A 19 14.77 -20.61 -10.50
CA ASN A 19 14.52 -20.44 -9.07
C ASN A 19 15.65 -19.72 -8.33
N SER A 20 16.64 -19.17 -9.03
CA SER A 20 17.83 -18.56 -8.42
C SER A 20 17.52 -17.44 -7.44
N ILE A 21 16.60 -16.57 -7.80
CA ILE A 21 16.22 -15.43 -6.95
C ILE A 21 15.49 -15.93 -5.71
N ILE A 22 14.57 -16.89 -5.89
CA ILE A 22 13.83 -17.49 -4.78
C ILE A 22 14.79 -18.21 -3.82
N ARG A 23 15.75 -18.93 -4.34
CA ARG A 23 16.80 -19.57 -3.54
C ARG A 23 17.65 -18.57 -2.77
N TYR A 24 18.02 -17.44 -3.42
CA TYR A 24 18.71 -16.35 -2.74
C TYR A 24 17.87 -15.78 -1.58
N ILE A 25 16.57 -15.55 -1.82
CA ILE A 25 15.65 -15.07 -0.78
C ILE A 25 15.57 -16.06 0.37
N ASN A 26 15.38 -17.36 0.05
CA ASN A 26 15.28 -18.43 1.05
C ASN A 26 16.56 -18.52 1.91
N ASN A 27 17.73 -18.46 1.29
CA ASN A 27 19.01 -18.46 2.03
C ASN A 27 19.18 -17.23 2.93
N ARG A 28 18.67 -16.07 2.49
CA ARG A 28 18.71 -14.84 3.27
C ARG A 28 17.81 -14.90 4.51
N ILE A 29 16.64 -15.51 4.39
CA ILE A 29 15.65 -15.67 5.47
C ILE A 29 16.07 -16.79 6.43
N GLY A 30 16.62 -17.88 5.91
CA GLY A 30 16.95 -19.10 6.63
C GLY A 30 17.96 -18.92 7.77
N SER A 31 18.36 -20.05 8.35
CA SER A 31 19.22 -20.09 9.55
C SER A 31 20.57 -19.37 9.39
N GLN A 32 21.11 -19.33 8.19
CA GLN A 32 22.38 -18.66 7.90
C GLN A 32 22.24 -17.15 7.77
N GLY A 33 21.18 -16.67 7.10
CA GLY A 33 20.99 -15.24 6.82
C GLY A 33 20.37 -14.45 7.96
N LYS A 34 19.36 -15.02 8.61
CA LYS A 34 18.58 -14.42 9.72
C LYS A 34 18.11 -12.99 9.44
N LYS A 35 17.68 -12.69 8.22
CA LYS A 35 17.31 -11.34 7.77
C LYS A 35 15.97 -11.37 7.06
N ASN A 36 15.22 -10.26 7.10
CA ASN A 36 14.05 -10.06 6.25
C ASN A 36 14.45 -9.80 4.78
N PHE A 37 13.46 -9.87 3.90
CA PHE A 37 13.61 -9.50 2.50
C PHE A 37 12.44 -8.63 2.05
N LEU A 38 12.74 -7.41 1.62
CA LEU A 38 11.79 -6.41 1.16
C LEU A 38 12.10 -6.09 -0.29
N CYS A 39 11.12 -6.21 -1.16
CA CYS A 39 11.30 -6.02 -2.59
C CYS A 39 10.17 -5.18 -3.18
N PHE A 40 10.52 -4.14 -3.92
CA PHE A 40 9.58 -3.47 -4.81
C PHE A 40 9.31 -4.32 -6.04
N VAL A 41 8.03 -4.46 -6.39
CA VAL A 41 7.58 -5.02 -7.66
C VAL A 41 6.99 -3.87 -8.46
N THR A 42 7.78 -3.30 -9.37
CA THR A 42 7.43 -2.08 -10.11
C THR A 42 7.08 -2.37 -11.56
N GLY A 43 6.41 -1.43 -12.23
CA GLY A 43 6.04 -1.53 -13.65
C GLY A 43 4.81 -0.69 -13.96
N GLN A 44 4.51 -0.53 -15.24
CA GLN A 44 3.34 0.23 -15.70
C GLN A 44 2.03 -0.40 -15.20
N THR A 45 0.96 0.40 -15.14
CA THR A 45 -0.37 -0.11 -14.87
C THR A 45 -0.74 -1.16 -15.92
N GLY A 46 -1.32 -2.27 -15.50
CA GLY A 46 -1.64 -3.39 -16.40
C GLY A 46 -0.46 -4.30 -16.78
N SER A 47 0.77 -4.05 -16.30
CA SER A 47 1.93 -4.90 -16.61
C SER A 47 1.95 -6.26 -15.91
N GLY A 48 1.00 -6.55 -15.02
CA GLY A 48 0.95 -7.81 -14.27
C GLY A 48 1.76 -7.82 -12.97
N LYS A 49 2.02 -6.65 -12.36
CA LYS A 49 2.78 -6.52 -11.11
C LYS A 49 2.26 -7.40 -9.98
N SER A 50 0.96 -7.27 -9.68
CA SER A 50 0.32 -8.01 -8.58
C SER A 50 0.35 -9.51 -8.83
N TYR A 51 0.02 -9.94 -10.06
CA TYR A 51 0.12 -11.35 -10.44
C TYR A 51 1.56 -11.89 -10.33
N SER A 52 2.55 -11.09 -10.74
CA SER A 52 3.95 -11.46 -10.60
C SER A 52 4.38 -11.56 -9.14
N ALA A 53 3.92 -10.64 -8.29
CA ALA A 53 4.21 -10.67 -6.86
C ALA A 53 3.61 -11.90 -6.19
N ILE A 54 2.36 -12.27 -6.54
CA ILE A 54 1.69 -13.47 -6.04
C ILE A 54 2.42 -14.73 -6.52
N SER A 55 2.82 -14.79 -7.79
CA SER A 55 3.58 -15.91 -8.31
C SER A 55 4.94 -16.08 -7.61
N MET A 56 5.67 -14.99 -7.40
CA MET A 56 6.94 -15.03 -6.66
C MET A 56 6.73 -15.47 -5.20
N ALA A 57 5.64 -15.03 -4.57
CA ALA A 57 5.27 -15.46 -3.22
C ALA A 57 4.93 -16.96 -3.17
N GLU A 58 4.17 -17.47 -4.13
CA GLU A 58 3.88 -18.88 -4.27
C GLU A 58 5.15 -19.73 -4.48
N MET A 59 6.04 -19.29 -5.37
CA MET A 59 7.31 -19.95 -5.62
C MET A 59 8.19 -20.01 -4.36
N TYR A 60 8.24 -18.91 -3.61
CA TYR A 60 8.98 -18.85 -2.35
C TYR A 60 8.35 -19.76 -1.31
N ALA A 61 7.04 -19.73 -1.14
CA ALA A 61 6.30 -20.54 -0.19
C ALA A 61 6.51 -22.04 -0.45
N LYS A 62 6.39 -22.48 -1.72
CA LYS A 62 6.67 -23.86 -2.14
C LYS A 62 8.11 -24.28 -1.82
N MET A 63 9.09 -23.41 -2.08
CA MET A 63 10.51 -23.73 -1.80
C MET A 63 10.82 -23.79 -0.31
N SER A 64 10.17 -22.95 0.49
CA SER A 64 10.41 -22.80 1.93
C SER A 64 9.56 -23.76 2.79
N GLY A 65 8.59 -24.46 2.18
CA GLY A 65 7.66 -25.33 2.89
C GLY A 65 6.69 -24.57 3.79
N ILE A 66 6.35 -23.32 3.45
CA ILE A 66 5.41 -22.47 4.20
C ILE A 66 4.11 -22.31 3.45
N GLU A 67 3.06 -21.94 4.18
CA GLU A 67 1.76 -21.64 3.60
C GLU A 67 1.77 -20.26 2.94
N PHE A 68 1.10 -20.14 1.79
CA PHE A 68 0.74 -18.86 1.17
C PHE A 68 -0.72 -18.92 0.72
N ASN A 69 -1.54 -18.05 1.30
CA ASN A 69 -2.95 -17.90 0.94
C ASN A 69 -3.23 -16.41 0.71
N PRO A 70 -3.68 -15.99 -0.48
CA PRO A 70 -3.95 -14.59 -0.80
C PRO A 70 -4.98 -13.92 0.11
N GLU A 71 -5.90 -14.67 0.73
CA GLU A 71 -6.93 -14.11 1.61
C GLU A 71 -6.31 -13.29 2.76
N TYR A 72 -5.21 -13.76 3.35
CA TYR A 72 -4.54 -13.07 4.46
C TYR A 72 -3.07 -12.72 4.22
N HIS A 73 -2.41 -13.29 3.22
CA HIS A 73 -1.03 -12.93 2.88
C HIS A 73 -0.91 -11.84 1.79
N VAL A 74 -2.00 -11.52 1.06
CA VAL A 74 -2.06 -10.33 0.21
C VAL A 74 -2.78 -9.24 0.97
N ILE A 75 -2.09 -8.14 1.24
CA ILE A 75 -2.56 -7.01 2.04
C ILE A 75 -2.64 -5.76 1.17
N SER A 76 -3.65 -4.93 1.42
CA SER A 76 -3.88 -3.69 0.68
C SER A 76 -3.73 -2.45 1.56
N SER A 77 -3.58 -2.63 2.89
CA SER A 77 -3.47 -1.52 3.83
C SER A 77 -2.46 -1.75 4.95
N LEU A 78 -1.91 -0.65 5.47
CA LEU A 78 -1.03 -0.70 6.64
C LEU A 78 -1.79 -1.22 7.88
N LYS A 79 -3.07 -0.90 8.00
CA LYS A 79 -3.94 -1.38 9.09
C LYS A 79 -4.07 -2.90 9.05
N GLU A 80 -4.24 -3.49 7.87
CA GLU A 80 -4.29 -4.93 7.68
C GLU A 80 -2.95 -5.58 8.07
N LEU A 81 -1.83 -4.99 7.62
CA LEU A 81 -0.48 -5.44 8.01
C LEU A 81 -0.28 -5.42 9.52
N LEU A 82 -0.65 -4.31 10.18
CA LEU A 82 -0.54 -4.17 11.63
C LEU A 82 -1.36 -5.23 12.37
N ARG A 83 -2.60 -5.48 11.94
CA ARG A 83 -3.45 -6.52 12.53
C ARG A 83 -2.78 -7.89 12.46
N LEU A 84 -2.30 -8.28 11.28
CA LEU A 84 -1.65 -9.58 11.09
C LEU A 84 -0.44 -9.77 12.01
N ILE A 85 0.29 -8.71 12.31
CA ILE A 85 1.52 -8.78 13.12
C ILE A 85 1.21 -8.78 14.61
N THR A 86 0.15 -8.07 15.01
CA THR A 86 -0.25 -7.94 16.42
C THR A 86 -1.19 -9.06 16.88
N GLU A 87 -1.62 -9.95 15.98
CA GLU A 87 -2.39 -11.13 16.37
C GLU A 87 -1.63 -11.99 17.39
N PRO A 88 -2.34 -12.55 18.40
CA PRO A 88 -1.76 -13.52 19.32
C PRO A 88 -1.09 -14.68 18.57
N GLU A 89 -0.03 -15.24 19.15
CA GLU A 89 0.78 -16.26 18.46
C GLU A 89 -0.04 -17.49 18.07
N GLU A 90 -1.03 -17.85 18.89
CA GLU A 90 -1.92 -19.01 18.70
C GLU A 90 -2.83 -18.87 17.47
N THR A 91 -3.26 -17.65 17.16
CA THR A 91 -4.18 -17.34 16.03
C THR A 91 -3.48 -16.72 14.85
N ARG A 92 -2.20 -16.38 15.00
CA ARG A 92 -1.44 -15.63 14.01
C ARG A 92 -1.33 -16.37 12.69
N LYS A 93 -1.79 -15.72 11.62
CA LYS A 93 -1.69 -16.21 10.23
C LYS A 93 -0.29 -16.08 9.66
N ILE A 94 0.50 -15.11 10.16
CA ILE A 94 1.87 -14.89 9.75
C ILE A 94 2.81 -15.59 10.72
N ARG A 95 3.63 -16.48 10.18
CA ARG A 95 4.67 -17.18 10.93
C ARG A 95 6.05 -16.67 10.55
N PHE A 96 7.04 -17.11 11.29
CA PHE A 96 8.43 -16.88 10.98
C PHE A 96 8.78 -17.30 9.55
N GLY A 97 9.33 -16.37 8.77
CA GLY A 97 9.64 -16.61 7.37
C GLY A 97 8.48 -16.48 6.40
N SER A 98 7.28 -16.11 6.85
CA SER A 98 6.12 -15.93 5.96
C SER A 98 6.40 -14.91 4.86
N VAL A 99 5.71 -15.10 3.73
CA VAL A 99 5.74 -14.16 2.60
C VAL A 99 4.43 -13.39 2.52
N LEU A 100 4.54 -12.09 2.33
CA LEU A 100 3.41 -11.17 2.15
C LEU A 100 3.54 -10.47 0.80
N VAL A 101 2.41 -10.18 0.20
CA VAL A 101 2.29 -9.27 -0.95
C VAL A 101 1.53 -8.05 -0.49
N PHE A 102 2.16 -6.87 -0.57
CA PHE A 102 1.50 -5.61 -0.30
C PHE A 102 1.11 -4.98 -1.63
N ASP A 103 -0.18 -5.08 -1.96
CA ASP A 103 -0.72 -4.63 -3.24
C ASP A 103 -1.26 -3.20 -3.13
N GLU A 104 -0.79 -2.31 -4.00
CA GLU A 104 -1.24 -0.92 -4.13
C GLU A 104 -1.30 -0.12 -2.80
N PRO A 105 -0.21 -0.04 -2.03
CA PRO A 105 -0.20 0.59 -0.70
C PRO A 105 -0.56 2.09 -0.70
N GLN A 106 -0.62 2.73 -1.87
CA GLN A 106 -0.89 4.17 -2.02
C GLN A 106 -2.37 4.54 -1.99
N VAL A 107 -3.29 3.57 -2.01
CA VAL A 107 -4.72 3.84 -2.21
C VAL A 107 -5.42 4.40 -0.95
N GLU A 108 -4.82 4.27 0.22
CA GLU A 108 -5.43 4.63 1.51
C GLU A 108 -5.20 6.07 1.95
N GLY A 109 -5.28 7.08 1.11
CA GLY A 109 -5.34 8.44 1.63
C GLY A 109 -4.82 9.53 0.72
N ASN A 110 -5.62 10.55 0.55
CA ASN A 110 -5.37 11.69 -0.33
C ASN A 110 -4.71 12.90 0.38
N SER A 111 -4.41 12.83 1.68
CA SER A 111 -3.74 13.92 2.38
C SER A 111 -2.24 13.67 2.51
N SER A 112 -1.43 14.72 2.29
CA SER A 112 0.03 14.68 2.44
C SER A 112 0.46 14.27 3.86
N ASP A 113 -0.30 14.68 4.87
CA ASP A 113 0.00 14.40 6.27
C ASP A 113 -0.23 12.93 6.61
N TRP A 114 -1.33 12.35 6.13
CA TRP A 114 -1.61 10.93 6.30
C TRP A 114 -0.56 10.03 5.60
N GLN A 115 -0.14 10.39 4.38
CA GLN A 115 0.96 9.69 3.70
C GLN A 115 2.27 9.76 4.50
N SER A 116 2.54 10.89 5.16
CA SER A 116 3.72 11.05 6.04
C SER A 116 3.67 10.09 7.22
N ASP A 117 2.53 9.98 7.90
CA ASP A 117 2.39 9.14 9.10
C ASP A 117 2.38 7.65 8.76
N VAL A 118 1.75 7.26 7.65
CA VAL A 118 1.80 5.89 7.13
C VAL A 118 3.23 5.50 6.74
N ASN A 119 3.97 6.39 6.07
CA ASN A 119 5.36 6.12 5.73
C ASN A 119 6.26 6.00 6.96
N LYS A 120 6.05 6.82 8.01
CA LYS A 120 6.76 6.70 9.29
C LYS A 120 6.43 5.38 9.99
N ALA A 121 5.15 5.04 10.10
CA ALA A 121 4.70 3.79 10.68
C ALA A 121 5.24 2.58 9.92
N LEU A 122 5.23 2.61 8.59
CA LEU A 122 5.78 1.56 7.74
C LEU A 122 7.30 1.41 7.97
N ALA A 123 8.05 2.52 8.06
CA ALA A 123 9.48 2.49 8.35
C ALA A 123 9.77 1.87 9.72
N GLN A 124 9.03 2.23 10.75
CA GLN A 124 9.15 1.65 12.09
C GLN A 124 8.83 0.16 12.09
N LEU A 125 7.74 -0.23 11.45
CA LEU A 125 7.36 -1.64 11.31
C LEU A 125 8.45 -2.45 10.63
N ILE A 126 8.94 -1.99 9.48
CA ILE A 126 9.97 -2.68 8.72
C ILE A 126 11.25 -2.84 9.57
N SER A 127 11.60 -1.85 10.37
CA SER A 127 12.78 -1.93 11.25
C SER A 127 12.58 -2.96 12.39
N THR A 128 11.36 -3.18 12.85
CA THR A 128 11.03 -4.15 13.90
C THR A 128 10.83 -5.58 13.38
N PHE A 129 10.49 -5.75 12.09
CA PHE A 129 10.25 -7.06 11.46
C PHE A 129 11.46 -7.98 11.35
N ARG A 130 12.65 -7.48 11.67
CA ARG A 130 13.87 -8.28 11.59
C ARG A 130 13.77 -9.59 12.36
N ASN A 131 13.05 -9.61 13.47
CA ASN A 131 12.86 -10.80 14.30
C ASN A 131 11.94 -11.83 13.66
N GLN A 132 10.99 -11.40 12.81
CA GLN A 132 10.02 -12.28 12.13
C GLN A 132 10.54 -12.81 10.79
N ARG A 133 11.63 -12.25 10.25
CA ARG A 133 12.28 -12.63 8.99
C ARG A 133 11.30 -12.72 7.81
N LEU A 134 10.40 -11.76 7.69
CA LEU A 134 9.37 -11.75 6.65
C LEU A 134 9.97 -11.48 5.27
N VAL A 135 9.34 -12.07 4.26
CA VAL A 135 9.49 -11.69 2.86
C VAL A 135 8.31 -10.82 2.48
N ILE A 136 8.54 -9.61 1.96
CA ILE A 136 7.46 -8.72 1.55
C ILE A 136 7.71 -8.23 0.13
N PHE A 137 6.78 -8.51 -0.77
CA PHE A 137 6.72 -7.96 -2.13
C PHE A 137 5.76 -6.78 -2.16
N PHE A 138 6.27 -5.58 -2.42
CA PHE A 138 5.49 -4.35 -2.56
C PHE A 138 5.18 -4.09 -4.02
N ALA A 139 3.96 -4.33 -4.45
CA ALA A 139 3.50 -4.05 -5.80
C ALA A 139 3.05 -2.58 -5.91
N CYS A 140 3.83 -1.76 -6.60
CA CYS A 140 3.53 -0.35 -6.82
C CYS A 140 3.98 0.09 -8.23
N PRO A 141 3.37 1.12 -8.84
CA PRO A 141 3.80 1.62 -10.14
C PRO A 141 5.25 2.07 -10.15
N TYR A 142 5.64 2.87 -9.15
CA TYR A 142 6.97 3.44 -9.00
C TYR A 142 7.39 3.39 -7.53
N LYS A 143 8.64 3.05 -7.26
CA LYS A 143 9.18 3.04 -5.88
C LYS A 143 9.23 4.43 -5.25
N GLU A 144 9.24 5.48 -6.06
CA GLU A 144 9.23 6.88 -5.64
C GLU A 144 7.94 7.29 -4.91
N MET A 145 6.88 6.51 -5.04
CA MET A 145 5.63 6.67 -4.26
C MET A 145 5.82 6.35 -2.77
N VAL A 146 6.87 5.63 -2.43
CA VAL A 146 7.24 5.35 -1.05
C VAL A 146 8.30 6.37 -0.60
N ALA A 147 8.20 6.90 0.62
CA ALA A 147 9.13 7.88 1.15
C ALA A 147 10.58 7.39 1.12
N LYS A 148 11.54 8.31 0.88
CA LYS A 148 12.98 7.99 0.79
C LYS A 148 13.49 7.19 2.00
N GLN A 149 13.06 7.56 3.20
CA GLN A 149 13.46 6.90 4.46
C GLN A 149 13.03 5.43 4.51
N THR A 150 11.85 5.13 4.00
CA THR A 150 11.35 3.77 3.89
C THR A 150 12.03 3.00 2.75
N ARG A 151 12.27 3.67 1.60
CA ARG A 151 12.92 3.04 0.44
C ARG A 151 14.32 2.49 0.74
N ILE A 152 15.09 3.16 1.59
CA ILE A 152 16.45 2.71 1.95
C ILE A 152 16.46 1.38 2.71
N LEU A 153 15.33 0.95 3.25
CA LEU A 153 15.17 -0.33 3.93
C LEU A 153 14.94 -1.51 2.97
N PHE A 154 14.66 -1.21 1.69
CA PHE A 154 14.40 -2.23 0.69
C PHE A 154 15.68 -2.83 0.12
N HIS A 155 15.62 -4.10 -0.25
CA HIS A 155 16.76 -4.90 -0.69
C HIS A 155 16.79 -5.12 -2.19
N ALA A 156 15.62 -5.01 -2.84
CA ALA A 156 15.51 -5.24 -4.29
C ALA A 156 14.38 -4.42 -4.92
N GLU A 157 14.52 -4.23 -6.23
CA GLU A 157 13.48 -3.74 -7.13
C GLU A 157 13.37 -4.73 -8.29
N PHE A 158 12.21 -5.36 -8.45
CA PHE A 158 11.89 -6.26 -9.53
C PHE A 158 10.94 -5.55 -10.49
N ARG A 159 11.49 -5.09 -11.62
CA ARG A 159 10.71 -4.37 -12.61
C ARG A 159 10.05 -5.35 -13.57
N VAL A 160 8.72 -5.36 -13.56
CA VAL A 160 7.90 -6.13 -14.48
C VAL A 160 7.85 -5.42 -15.82
N GLU A 161 8.30 -6.11 -16.87
CA GLU A 161 8.31 -5.57 -18.23
C GLU A 161 7.06 -5.95 -19.03
N GLY A 162 6.44 -7.07 -18.70
CA GLY A 162 5.21 -7.53 -19.31
C GLY A 162 5.09 -9.05 -19.32
N TYR A 163 3.90 -9.51 -19.67
CA TYR A 163 3.57 -10.92 -19.82
C TYR A 163 3.64 -11.32 -21.29
N ASP A 164 4.36 -12.38 -21.58
CA ASP A 164 4.46 -12.93 -22.92
C ASP A 164 3.39 -14.03 -23.08
N LEU A 165 2.44 -13.78 -23.97
CA LEU A 165 1.32 -14.69 -24.25
C LEU A 165 1.79 -16.01 -24.87
N LYS A 166 2.92 -16.04 -25.60
CA LYS A 166 3.44 -17.24 -26.25
C LYS A 166 4.10 -18.18 -25.25
N THR A 167 4.96 -17.63 -24.40
CA THR A 167 5.69 -18.41 -23.40
C THR A 167 4.92 -18.59 -22.09
N LYS A 168 3.83 -17.85 -21.90
CA LYS A 168 3.05 -17.76 -20.66
C LYS A 168 3.90 -17.37 -19.44
N LEU A 169 4.93 -16.56 -19.66
CA LEU A 169 5.87 -16.13 -18.64
C LEU A 169 5.86 -14.58 -18.54
N THR A 170 6.00 -14.08 -17.33
CA THR A 170 6.24 -12.66 -17.10
C THR A 170 7.74 -12.38 -17.08
N LYS A 171 8.17 -11.42 -17.88
CA LYS A 171 9.55 -10.97 -17.90
C LYS A 171 9.80 -9.92 -16.84
N ILE A 172 10.75 -10.18 -15.97
CA ILE A 172 11.13 -9.31 -14.84
C ILE A 172 12.61 -8.95 -14.96
N LYS A 173 12.94 -7.69 -14.70
CA LYS A 173 14.32 -7.21 -14.52
C LYS A 173 14.64 -7.10 -13.03
N PRO A 174 15.33 -8.07 -12.45
CA PRO A 174 15.68 -8.02 -11.03
C PRO A 174 16.90 -7.11 -10.81
N ARG A 175 16.80 -6.22 -9.82
CA ARG A 175 17.87 -5.35 -9.36
C ARG A 175 17.93 -5.39 -7.84
N PHE A 176 19.10 -5.62 -7.29
CA PHE A 176 19.33 -5.52 -5.85
C PHE A 176 19.78 -4.11 -5.51
N LEU A 177 19.21 -3.56 -4.44
CA LEU A 177 19.42 -2.18 -4.01
C LEU A 177 20.50 -2.12 -2.94
N GLU A 178 21.43 -1.20 -3.10
CA GLU A 178 22.39 -0.84 -2.07
C GLU A 178 22.39 0.67 -1.89
N TRP A 179 22.04 1.11 -0.70
CA TRP A 179 22.06 2.53 -0.38
C TRP A 179 23.46 2.99 -0.03
N ASN A 180 23.94 4.05 -0.68
CA ASN A 180 25.18 4.71 -0.31
C ASN A 180 24.87 5.99 0.49
N PRO A 181 25.19 6.02 1.80
CA PRO A 181 24.89 7.18 2.64
C PRO A 181 25.71 8.42 2.28
N LYS A 182 26.90 8.26 1.68
CA LYS A 182 27.75 9.40 1.28
C LYS A 182 27.20 10.14 0.07
N SER A 183 26.83 9.40 -0.99
CA SER A 183 26.25 10.00 -2.20
C SER A 183 24.74 10.18 -2.13
N GLN A 184 24.09 9.65 -1.09
CA GLN A 184 22.63 9.61 -0.94
C GLN A 184 21.90 9.02 -2.15
N GLN A 185 22.49 8.03 -2.80
CA GLN A 185 21.98 7.38 -4.00
C GLN A 185 21.91 5.87 -3.84
N PHE A 186 21.01 5.24 -4.62
CA PHE A 186 20.98 3.80 -4.74
C PHE A 186 21.93 3.31 -5.82
N TYR A 187 22.73 2.31 -5.49
CA TYR A 187 23.41 1.48 -6.47
C TYR A 187 22.59 0.22 -6.76
N TYR A 188 22.62 -0.18 -8.02
CA TYR A 188 21.88 -1.34 -8.50
C TYR A 188 22.86 -2.46 -8.81
N LYS A 189 22.71 -3.57 -8.10
CA LYS A 189 23.47 -4.79 -8.32
C LYS A 189 22.61 -5.86 -8.97
N ARG A 190 23.23 -6.77 -9.69
CA ARG A 190 22.57 -7.95 -10.25
C ARG A 190 23.00 -9.19 -9.50
N LEU A 191 22.10 -10.17 -9.42
CA LEU A 191 22.43 -11.46 -8.88
C LEU A 191 23.47 -12.12 -9.77
N ILE A 192 24.55 -12.56 -9.17
CA ILE A 192 25.56 -13.38 -9.82
C ILE A 192 25.23 -14.84 -9.52
N VAL A 193 25.15 -15.61 -10.58
CA VAL A 193 24.80 -17.01 -10.54
C VAL A 193 26.00 -17.83 -10.97
N GLN A 194 26.41 -18.77 -10.11
CA GLN A 194 27.40 -19.76 -10.45
C GLN A 194 26.70 -21.12 -10.70
N TYR A 195 27.09 -21.78 -11.76
CA TYR A 195 26.60 -23.11 -12.10
C TYR A 195 27.73 -23.97 -12.66
N LYS A 196 27.64 -25.26 -12.43
CA LYS A 196 28.57 -26.22 -13.04
C LYS A 196 28.28 -26.32 -14.53
N SER A 197 29.32 -26.44 -15.36
CA SER A 197 29.17 -26.77 -16.78
C SER A 197 28.49 -28.15 -16.94
N HIS A 198 27.96 -28.43 -18.12
CA HIS A 198 27.25 -29.68 -18.40
C HIS A 198 28.09 -30.90 -18.12
N ASP A 199 29.39 -30.83 -18.39
CA ASP A 199 30.41 -31.85 -18.12
C ASP A 199 30.92 -31.85 -16.67
N LYS A 200 30.41 -30.96 -15.79
CA LYS A 200 30.82 -30.78 -14.39
C LYS A 200 32.28 -30.39 -14.16
N THR A 201 33.03 -30.09 -15.22
CA THR A 201 34.47 -29.78 -15.15
C THR A 201 34.77 -28.33 -14.85
N ALA A 202 33.89 -27.42 -15.24
CA ALA A 202 34.08 -25.98 -15.06
C ALA A 202 32.96 -25.31 -14.27
N MET A 203 33.31 -24.25 -13.56
CA MET A 203 32.35 -23.35 -12.90
C MET A 203 32.10 -22.13 -13.79
N ASN A 204 30.88 -22.00 -14.27
CA ASN A 204 30.46 -20.84 -15.04
C ASN A 204 29.86 -19.77 -14.13
N VAL A 205 30.10 -18.51 -14.46
CA VAL A 205 29.58 -17.36 -13.73
C VAL A 205 28.81 -16.47 -14.69
N THR A 206 27.57 -16.14 -14.35
CA THR A 206 26.76 -15.22 -15.16
C THR A 206 25.98 -14.24 -14.31
N LYS A 207 25.71 -13.05 -14.86
CA LYS A 207 24.84 -12.06 -14.24
C LYS A 207 23.41 -12.27 -14.69
N LEU A 208 22.47 -12.33 -13.75
CA LEU A 208 21.05 -12.46 -14.07
C LEU A 208 20.47 -11.12 -14.51
N HIS A 209 20.23 -10.97 -15.81
CA HIS A 209 19.67 -9.76 -16.40
C HIS A 209 18.15 -9.78 -16.42
N ASN A 210 17.57 -10.90 -16.78
CA ASN A 210 16.13 -11.13 -16.87
C ASN A 210 15.77 -12.38 -16.08
N TRP A 211 14.61 -12.35 -15.48
CA TRP A 211 14.00 -13.47 -14.80
C TRP A 211 12.60 -13.68 -15.37
N HIS A 212 12.29 -14.90 -15.75
CA HIS A 212 10.99 -15.26 -16.29
C HIS A 212 10.22 -16.03 -15.23
N VAL A 213 9.08 -15.49 -14.85
CA VAL A 213 8.23 -15.99 -13.79
C VAL A 213 6.92 -16.50 -14.41
N PRO A 214 6.48 -17.73 -14.10
CA PRO A 214 5.18 -18.22 -14.56
C PRO A 214 4.05 -17.45 -13.89
N LEU A 215 2.82 -17.63 -14.34
CA LEU A 215 1.67 -17.19 -13.54
C LEU A 215 1.56 -18.05 -12.28
N ALA A 216 1.00 -17.47 -11.24
CA ALA A 216 0.62 -18.22 -10.05
C ALA A 216 -0.46 -19.27 -10.39
N SER A 217 -0.66 -20.23 -9.50
CA SER A 217 -1.74 -21.21 -9.66
C SER A 217 -3.10 -20.50 -9.78
N GLN A 218 -3.98 -21.07 -10.58
CA GLN A 218 -5.29 -20.48 -10.86
C GLN A 218 -6.11 -20.30 -9.57
N GLU A 219 -6.04 -21.27 -8.67
CA GLU A 219 -6.71 -21.21 -7.37
C GLU A 219 -6.31 -19.98 -6.55
N LEU A 220 -5.01 -19.67 -6.49
CA LEU A 220 -4.52 -18.48 -5.78
C LEU A 220 -4.97 -17.18 -6.45
N LEU A 221 -5.00 -17.17 -7.79
CA LEU A 221 -5.44 -15.99 -8.54
C LEU A 221 -6.94 -15.74 -8.35
N GLU A 222 -7.76 -16.77 -8.32
CA GLU A 222 -9.21 -16.66 -8.07
C GLU A 222 -9.50 -16.08 -6.66
N VAL A 223 -8.80 -16.56 -5.63
CA VAL A 223 -8.90 -16.02 -4.26
C VAL A 223 -8.45 -14.55 -4.22
N TYR A 224 -7.35 -14.23 -4.88
CA TYR A 224 -6.86 -12.85 -4.97
C TYR A 224 -7.86 -11.93 -5.67
N GLU A 225 -8.40 -12.32 -6.82
CA GLU A 225 -9.36 -11.50 -7.58
C GLU A 225 -10.64 -11.25 -6.78
N ALA A 226 -11.15 -12.27 -6.09
CA ALA A 226 -12.32 -12.12 -5.21
C ALA A 226 -12.05 -11.10 -4.09
N LYS A 227 -10.87 -11.20 -3.43
CA LYS A 227 -10.45 -10.24 -2.39
C LYS A 227 -10.28 -8.84 -2.96
N LYS A 228 -9.63 -8.69 -4.11
CA LYS A 228 -9.38 -7.40 -4.76
C LYS A 228 -10.68 -6.72 -5.17
N LYS A 229 -11.62 -7.46 -5.75
CA LYS A 229 -12.95 -6.95 -6.10
C LYS A 229 -13.66 -6.38 -4.87
N LYS A 230 -13.73 -7.16 -3.78
CA LYS A 230 -14.34 -6.72 -2.53
C LYS A 230 -13.69 -5.45 -1.99
N PHE A 231 -12.35 -5.40 -1.96
CA PHE A 231 -11.60 -4.23 -1.51
C PHE A 231 -11.92 -2.99 -2.37
N THR A 232 -11.93 -3.14 -3.70
CA THR A 232 -12.23 -2.05 -4.63
C THR A 232 -13.66 -1.55 -4.45
N ASP A 233 -14.64 -2.45 -4.30
CA ASP A 233 -16.04 -2.09 -4.07
C ASP A 233 -16.22 -1.32 -2.75
N ASP A 234 -15.56 -1.76 -1.68
CA ASP A 234 -15.60 -1.10 -0.37
C ASP A 234 -14.91 0.28 -0.42
N LEU A 235 -13.79 0.39 -1.15
CA LEU A 235 -13.10 1.66 -1.37
C LEU A 235 -13.98 2.65 -2.13
N ASN A 236 -14.60 2.22 -3.23
CA ASN A 236 -15.48 3.05 -4.05
C ASN A 236 -16.69 3.55 -3.23
N LYS A 237 -17.28 2.69 -2.40
CA LYS A 237 -18.38 3.08 -1.48
C LYS A 237 -17.90 4.14 -0.46
N LYS A 238 -16.72 3.98 0.13
CA LYS A 238 -16.15 4.97 1.06
C LYS A 238 -15.90 6.30 0.38
N LEU A 239 -15.30 6.29 -0.81
CA LEU A 239 -15.04 7.52 -1.58
C LEU A 239 -16.33 8.23 -1.95
N LEU A 240 -17.34 7.49 -2.42
CA LEU A 240 -18.65 8.06 -2.74
C LEU A 240 -19.27 8.71 -1.49
N THR A 241 -19.25 8.03 -0.35
CA THR A 241 -19.75 8.57 0.92
C THR A 241 -19.01 9.85 1.33
N GLN A 242 -17.68 9.88 1.17
CA GLN A 242 -16.87 11.08 1.48
C GLN A 242 -17.22 12.26 0.56
N ILE A 243 -17.41 12.01 -0.74
CA ILE A 243 -17.82 13.03 -1.71
C ILE A 243 -19.21 13.60 -1.32
N ILE A 244 -20.19 12.72 -1.09
CA ILE A 244 -21.54 13.13 -0.69
C ILE A 244 -21.52 13.93 0.63
N MET A 245 -20.71 13.50 1.60
CA MET A 245 -20.56 14.22 2.86
C MET A 245 -19.89 15.58 2.68
N LYS A 246 -18.92 15.67 1.76
CA LYS A 246 -18.26 16.94 1.43
C LYS A 246 -19.24 17.90 0.73
N GLU A 247 -19.96 17.42 -0.27
CA GLU A 247 -21.00 18.20 -0.96
C GLU A 247 -22.06 18.71 0.03
N LYS A 248 -22.57 17.84 0.94
CA LYS A 248 -23.49 18.26 2.01
C LYS A 248 -22.88 19.24 3.00
N ARG A 249 -21.58 19.17 3.28
CA ARG A 249 -20.88 20.17 4.09
C ARG A 249 -20.75 21.49 3.35
N ASP A 250 -20.34 21.45 2.09
CA ASP A 250 -20.20 22.64 1.27
C ASP A 250 -21.56 23.33 1.03
N GLU A 251 -22.66 22.56 0.95
CA GLU A 251 -24.04 23.09 0.91
C GLU A 251 -24.58 23.50 2.28
N GLY A 252 -24.13 22.88 3.37
CA GLY A 252 -24.69 23.04 4.72
C GLY A 252 -23.84 23.85 5.70
N THR A 253 -22.52 23.89 5.54
CA THR A 253 -21.61 24.47 6.55
C THR A 253 -21.67 25.98 6.59
N ASP A 254 -21.89 26.64 5.48
CA ASP A 254 -22.04 28.11 5.50
C ASP A 254 -23.36 28.50 6.17
N LYS A 255 -24.45 27.85 5.75
CA LYS A 255 -25.81 28.23 6.21
C LYS A 255 -26.16 27.73 7.60
N SER A 256 -25.74 26.52 8.00
CA SER A 256 -26.08 26.00 9.33
C SER A 256 -25.19 26.62 10.42
N HIS A 257 -23.93 26.90 10.12
CA HIS A 257 -23.06 27.64 11.04
C HIS A 257 -23.45 29.08 11.17
N GLU A 258 -23.76 29.74 10.05
CA GLU A 258 -24.30 31.10 10.06
C GLU A 258 -25.64 31.18 10.81
N LEU A 259 -26.56 30.22 10.60
CA LEU A 259 -27.82 30.13 11.32
C LEU A 259 -27.62 30.01 12.84
N PHE A 260 -26.67 29.15 13.26
CA PHE A 260 -26.31 28.95 14.66
C PHE A 260 -25.72 30.22 15.28
N MET A 261 -24.78 30.90 14.58
CA MET A 261 -24.22 32.18 15.04
C MET A 261 -25.29 33.28 15.12
N VAL A 262 -26.20 33.36 14.15
CA VAL A 262 -27.33 34.28 14.19
C VAL A 262 -28.26 33.94 15.35
N GLU A 263 -28.46 32.70 15.69
CA GLU A 263 -29.27 32.30 16.84
C GLU A 263 -28.68 32.72 18.18
N GLU A 264 -27.36 32.55 18.38
CA GLU A 264 -26.64 33.07 19.56
C GLU A 264 -26.70 34.58 19.66
N LEU A 265 -26.51 35.29 18.55
CA LEU A 265 -26.60 36.74 18.52
C LEU A 265 -28.03 37.25 18.75
N PHE A 266 -29.04 36.50 18.27
CA PHE A 266 -30.43 36.79 18.55
C PHE A 266 -30.76 36.61 20.05
N ASP A 267 -30.18 35.62 20.72
CA ASP A 267 -30.34 35.47 22.18
C ASP A 267 -29.67 36.61 22.96
N LYS A 268 -28.57 37.18 22.41
CA LYS A 268 -27.82 38.27 23.05
C LYS A 268 -28.44 39.66 22.78
N PHE A 269 -28.87 39.92 21.57
CA PHE A 269 -29.29 41.26 21.11
C PHE A 269 -30.78 41.36 20.80
N GLY A 270 -31.52 40.26 20.88
CA GLY A 270 -32.95 40.22 20.53
C GLY A 270 -33.18 40.54 19.05
N GLU A 271 -34.12 41.47 18.80
CA GLU A 271 -34.48 41.90 17.45
C GLU A 271 -33.65 43.11 16.95
N ASP A 272 -32.52 43.41 17.59
CA ASP A 272 -31.63 44.48 17.10
C ASP A 272 -30.81 44.01 15.90
N TYR A 273 -31.41 44.15 14.70
CA TYR A 273 -30.78 43.76 13.42
C TYR A 273 -29.45 44.47 13.16
N ARG A 274 -29.30 45.76 13.66
CA ARG A 274 -28.04 46.46 13.44
C ARG A 274 -26.92 45.90 14.26
N ALA A 275 -27.20 45.57 15.51
CA ALA A 275 -26.21 44.93 16.38
C ALA A 275 -25.75 43.56 15.81
N ILE A 276 -26.67 42.73 15.31
CA ILE A 276 -26.35 41.43 14.70
C ILE A 276 -25.53 41.62 13.40
N LEU A 277 -25.90 42.57 12.53
CA LEU A 277 -25.14 42.81 11.30
C LEU A 277 -23.75 43.43 11.57
N THR A 278 -23.56 44.10 12.70
CA THR A 278 -22.25 44.62 13.11
C THR A 278 -21.30 43.44 13.46
N GLU A 279 -21.79 42.43 14.13
CA GLU A 279 -21.02 41.21 14.48
C GLU A 279 -20.82 40.25 13.29
N MET A 280 -21.73 40.28 12.32
CA MET A 280 -21.70 39.45 11.10
C MET A 280 -21.78 40.31 9.83
N PRO A 281 -20.75 41.10 9.50
CA PRO A 281 -20.80 42.10 8.41
C PRO A 281 -20.88 41.49 7.01
N HIS A 282 -20.66 40.20 6.86
CA HIS A 282 -20.80 39.46 5.61
C HIS A 282 -22.25 39.09 5.29
N LEU A 283 -23.17 39.17 6.27
CA LEU A 283 -24.57 38.86 6.04
C LEU A 283 -25.29 40.07 5.42
N THR A 284 -26.14 39.79 4.44
CA THR A 284 -27.06 40.83 3.95
C THR A 284 -28.28 40.93 4.87
N PRO A 285 -28.92 42.10 4.96
CA PRO A 285 -30.17 42.28 5.74
C PRO A 285 -31.24 41.24 5.38
N TYR A 286 -31.36 40.90 4.10
CA TYR A 286 -32.29 39.91 3.60
C TYR A 286 -31.98 38.50 4.12
N THR A 287 -30.69 38.11 4.14
CA THR A 287 -30.24 36.80 4.67
C THR A 287 -30.49 36.71 6.17
N LEU A 288 -30.23 37.80 6.91
CA LEU A 288 -30.49 37.89 8.35
C LEU A 288 -32.00 37.75 8.66
N GLU A 289 -32.88 38.46 7.95
CA GLU A 289 -34.34 38.32 8.10
C GLU A 289 -34.80 36.88 7.89
N ARG A 290 -34.26 36.21 6.90
CA ARG A 290 -34.57 34.82 6.60
C ARG A 290 -34.12 33.86 7.71
N TYR A 291 -32.94 34.06 8.29
CA TYR A 291 -32.47 33.30 9.43
C TYR A 291 -33.30 33.53 10.67
N LEU A 292 -33.61 34.78 10.99
CA LEU A 292 -34.48 35.15 12.11
C LEU A 292 -35.90 34.61 11.96
N TYR A 293 -36.41 34.54 10.74
CA TYR A 293 -37.69 33.88 10.48
C TYR A 293 -37.64 32.39 10.84
N TYR A 294 -36.58 31.64 10.45
CA TYR A 294 -36.42 30.25 10.80
C TYR A 294 -36.28 30.04 12.30
N ILE A 295 -35.51 30.86 12.98
CA ILE A 295 -35.30 30.81 14.43
C ILE A 295 -36.63 31.10 15.18
N LYS A 296 -37.34 32.11 14.81
CA LYS A 296 -38.64 32.46 15.40
C LYS A 296 -39.69 31.37 15.16
N LYS A 297 -39.65 30.74 13.98
CA LYS A 297 -40.57 29.65 13.63
C LYS A 297 -40.24 28.39 14.43
N SER A 298 -38.97 28.01 14.60
CA SER A 298 -38.53 26.87 15.39
C SER A 298 -38.90 27.01 16.87
N ARG A 299 -38.82 28.24 17.39
CA ARG A 299 -39.16 28.56 18.78
C ARG A 299 -40.66 28.83 19.01
N GLY A 300 -41.51 28.62 17.98
CA GLY A 300 -42.97 28.81 18.09
C GLY A 300 -43.42 30.29 18.26
N MET A 301 -42.51 31.24 18.02
CA MET A 301 -42.80 32.68 18.15
C MET A 301 -43.67 33.22 17.00
N ILE A 302 -43.78 32.47 15.91
CA ILE A 302 -44.61 32.80 14.73
C ILE A 302 -45.73 31.79 14.63
N LYS A 303 -47.02 32.24 14.83
CA LYS A 303 -48.20 31.41 14.60
C LYS A 303 -48.31 31.04 13.12
N LYS A 304 -48.58 29.75 12.81
CA LYS A 304 -48.96 29.35 11.46
C LYS A 304 -50.17 30.17 11.04
N ARG A 305 -50.05 30.96 9.95
CA ARG A 305 -51.26 31.51 9.28
C ARG A 305 -52.12 30.30 8.85
N SER A 306 -53.29 30.16 9.45
CA SER A 306 -54.29 29.26 8.95
C SER A 306 -54.68 29.74 7.55
N LYS A 307 -54.49 28.89 6.55
CA LYS A 307 -55.10 29.11 5.24
C LYS A 307 -56.60 28.99 5.46
N GLY A 308 -57.33 30.13 5.44
CA GLY A 308 -58.73 30.15 5.18
C GLY A 308 -58.97 30.00 3.69
#